data_7014ce137e2e6d36064413e4b65dab2a
#
_entry.id   7014ce137e2e6d36064413e4b65dab2a
#
_cell.length_a   1.000
_cell.length_b   1.000
_cell.length_c   1.000
_cell.angle_alpha   90.00
_cell.angle_beta   90.00
_cell.angle_gamma   90.00
#
_symmetry.space_group_name_H-M   'P 1'
#
loop_
_entity.id
_entity.type
_entity.pdbx_description
1 polymer ?
#
loop_
_entity_poly.entity_id
_entity_poly.type
_entity_poly.pdbx_seq_one_letter_code
_entity_poly.pdbx_strand_id
1 'polypeptide(L)'
;MSESHPSPFPTALVLDTSFLRTVGGTGSNPYETFVQYVQVEDIELYLSSGVVEELNEQRGYISINWVDRADTTEWITLAGDVQPGVRVHDGPRAGEVMDLVHERLAAFEQTDPDELRKTDSELPAVGVMLLGSTSHDSVGILMDDRNAERAISGVIENSYYEGRIRVIDIWTALEYMESQNG
;
A
#
# COMPACT_ATOMS: atom_id res chain seq x y z
N MET A 1 -34.24 -2.96 -2.12
CA MET A 1 -33.07 -2.27 -2.68
C MET A 1 -32.10 -2.06 -1.53
N SER A 2 -31.01 -2.78 -1.49
CA SER A 2 -29.91 -2.43 -0.60
C SER A 2 -29.21 -1.23 -1.23
N GLU A 3 -29.28 -0.09 -0.56
CA GLU A 3 -28.41 1.03 -0.91
C GLU A 3 -26.99 0.54 -0.72
N SER A 4 -26.29 0.27 -1.81
CA SER A 4 -24.86 0.00 -1.76
C SER A 4 -24.18 1.30 -1.33
N HIS A 5 -23.82 1.38 -0.06
CA HIS A 5 -22.95 2.47 0.38
C HIS A 5 -21.63 2.33 -0.38
N PRO A 6 -21.11 3.42 -0.94
CA PRO A 6 -19.82 3.36 -1.63
C PRO A 6 -18.74 2.87 -0.65
N SER A 7 -17.82 2.05 -1.16
CA SER A 7 -16.70 1.57 -0.36
C SER A 7 -15.92 2.74 0.26
N PRO A 8 -15.57 2.69 1.57
CA PRO A 8 -14.76 3.72 2.20
C PRO A 8 -13.31 3.70 1.75
N PHE A 9 -12.90 2.67 0.98
CA PHE A 9 -11.53 2.52 0.53
C PHE A 9 -11.32 3.12 -0.86
N PRO A 10 -10.10 3.66 -1.13
CA PRO A 10 -9.71 4.01 -2.48
C PRO A 10 -9.77 2.81 -3.43
N THR A 11 -9.91 3.08 -4.72
CA THR A 11 -9.90 2.03 -5.76
C THR A 11 -8.50 1.47 -6.05
N ALA A 12 -7.45 2.06 -5.49
CA ALA A 12 -6.09 1.57 -5.52
C ALA A 12 -5.57 1.40 -4.09
N LEU A 13 -5.07 0.21 -3.77
CA LEU A 13 -4.46 -0.10 -2.48
C LEU A 13 -3.03 -0.61 -2.70
N VAL A 14 -2.08 0.04 -2.05
CA VAL A 14 -0.68 -0.39 -2.00
C VAL A 14 -0.49 -1.22 -0.72
N LEU A 15 0.03 -2.43 -0.86
CA LEU A 15 0.12 -3.39 0.24
C LEU A 15 1.54 -3.44 0.79
N ASP A 16 1.67 -3.26 2.10
CA ASP A 16 2.92 -3.49 2.81
C ASP A 16 3.10 -4.98 3.14
N THR A 17 4.35 -5.40 3.33
CA THR A 17 4.68 -6.77 3.72
C THR A 17 4.00 -7.18 5.04
N SER A 18 3.88 -6.26 5.99
CA SER A 18 3.18 -6.51 7.26
C SER A 18 1.71 -6.88 7.05
N PHE A 19 1.04 -6.24 6.11
CA PHE A 19 -0.34 -6.57 5.74
C PHE A 19 -0.42 -7.98 5.15
N LEU A 20 0.46 -8.31 4.21
CA LEU A 20 0.47 -9.62 3.55
C LEU A 20 0.73 -10.76 4.52
N ARG A 21 1.58 -10.54 5.51
CA ARG A 21 1.82 -11.52 6.59
C ARG A 21 0.62 -11.69 7.50
N THR A 22 -0.06 -10.59 7.84
CA THR A 22 -1.25 -10.61 8.71
C THR A 22 -2.41 -11.34 8.04
N VAL A 23 -2.65 -11.07 6.77
CA VAL A 23 -3.72 -11.70 5.99
C VAL A 23 -3.39 -13.16 5.67
N GLY A 24 -2.11 -13.45 5.45
CA GLY A 24 -1.66 -14.80 5.11
C GLY A 24 -1.93 -15.17 3.66
N GLY A 25 -2.12 -16.44 3.41
CA GLY A 25 -2.30 -16.98 2.07
C GLY A 25 -3.66 -17.66 1.88
N THR A 26 -3.79 -18.30 0.73
CA THR A 26 -4.98 -19.03 0.31
C THR A 26 -5.47 -20.00 1.40
N GLY A 27 -6.76 -19.98 1.69
CA GLY A 27 -7.38 -20.85 2.68
C GLY A 27 -7.47 -20.25 4.08
N SER A 28 -6.82 -19.12 4.35
CA SER A 28 -7.06 -18.40 5.59
C SER A 28 -8.32 -17.55 5.48
N ASN A 29 -9.07 -17.42 6.56
CA ASN A 29 -10.30 -16.63 6.58
C ASN A 29 -10.06 -15.13 6.27
N PRO A 30 -9.02 -14.48 6.85
CA PRO A 30 -8.71 -13.09 6.50
C PRO A 30 -8.36 -12.91 5.01
N TYR A 31 -7.62 -13.83 4.43
CA TYR A 31 -7.27 -13.82 3.01
C TYR A 31 -8.53 -13.87 2.13
N GLU A 32 -9.40 -14.85 2.35
CA GLU A 32 -10.59 -15.04 1.53
C GLU A 32 -11.55 -13.83 1.67
N THR A 33 -11.74 -13.31 2.88
CA THR A 33 -12.54 -12.11 3.14
C THR A 33 -12.00 -10.90 2.39
N PHE A 34 -10.70 -10.67 2.45
CA PHE A 34 -10.04 -9.55 1.79
C PHE A 34 -10.16 -9.66 0.26
N VAL A 35 -9.80 -10.81 -0.30
CA VAL A 35 -9.84 -11.04 -1.75
C VAL A 35 -11.26 -10.90 -2.29
N GLN A 36 -12.24 -11.45 -1.61
CA GLN A 36 -13.64 -11.31 -2.01
C GLN A 36 -14.08 -9.84 -2.01
N TYR A 37 -13.75 -9.10 -0.97
CA TYR A 37 -14.10 -7.69 -0.86
C TYR A 37 -13.49 -6.86 -1.99
N VAL A 38 -12.19 -6.97 -2.23
CA VAL A 38 -11.52 -6.17 -3.26
C VAL A 38 -12.00 -6.49 -4.67
N GLN A 39 -12.39 -7.73 -4.93
CA GLN A 39 -12.97 -8.12 -6.22
C GLN A 39 -14.38 -7.58 -6.41
N VAL A 40 -15.22 -7.63 -5.38
CA VAL A 40 -16.59 -7.10 -5.43
C VAL A 40 -16.59 -5.58 -5.61
N GLU A 41 -15.69 -4.88 -4.94
CA GLU A 41 -15.60 -3.41 -4.98
C GLU A 41 -14.71 -2.89 -6.12
N ASP A 42 -14.20 -3.77 -6.97
CA ASP A 42 -13.33 -3.42 -8.11
C ASP A 42 -12.09 -2.59 -7.67
N ILE A 43 -11.45 -3.04 -6.59
CA ILE A 43 -10.25 -2.42 -6.06
C ILE A 43 -9.01 -3.10 -6.65
N GLU A 44 -8.09 -2.31 -7.20
CA GLU A 44 -6.81 -2.80 -7.69
C GLU A 44 -5.76 -2.79 -6.56
N LEU A 45 -5.03 -3.89 -6.45
CA LEU A 45 -3.95 -4.05 -5.48
C LEU A 45 -2.59 -3.87 -6.14
N TYR A 46 -1.68 -3.21 -5.46
CA TYR A 46 -0.33 -2.94 -5.96
C TYR A 46 0.73 -3.41 -4.98
N LEU A 47 1.75 -4.08 -5.50
CA LEU A 47 2.94 -4.48 -4.77
C LEU A 47 4.13 -3.68 -5.27
N SER A 48 4.84 -3.00 -4.37
CA SER A 48 6.08 -2.29 -4.71
C SER A 48 7.23 -3.29 -4.93
N SER A 49 8.27 -2.85 -5.62
CA SER A 49 9.49 -3.67 -5.82
C SER A 49 10.11 -4.08 -4.49
N GLY A 50 10.15 -3.21 -3.50
CA GLY A 50 10.67 -3.52 -2.17
C GLY A 50 9.89 -4.60 -1.45
N VAL A 51 8.57 -4.56 -1.52
CA VAL A 51 7.70 -5.60 -0.95
C VAL A 51 7.91 -6.94 -1.66
N VAL A 52 7.99 -6.94 -2.99
CA VAL A 52 8.27 -8.17 -3.76
C VAL A 52 9.64 -8.76 -3.37
N GLU A 53 10.66 -7.92 -3.24
CA GLU A 53 12.00 -8.35 -2.81
C GLU A 53 11.97 -8.96 -1.39
N GLU A 54 11.31 -8.32 -0.44
CA GLU A 54 11.16 -8.86 0.92
C GLU A 54 10.42 -10.20 0.94
N LEU A 55 9.35 -10.34 0.15
CA LEU A 55 8.62 -11.60 0.04
C LEU A 55 9.49 -12.71 -0.57
N ASN A 56 10.28 -12.39 -1.57
CA ASN A 56 11.17 -13.35 -2.22
C ASN A 56 12.33 -13.78 -1.30
N GLU A 57 12.87 -12.89 -0.50
CA GLU A 57 13.90 -13.22 0.49
C GLU A 57 13.40 -14.21 1.54
N GLN A 58 12.15 -14.11 1.92
CA GLN A 58 11.54 -14.97 2.93
C GLN A 58 11.16 -16.36 2.42
N ARG A 59 11.15 -16.56 1.11
CA ARG A 59 10.87 -17.81 0.39
C ARG A 59 9.84 -18.70 1.09
N GLY A 60 8.56 -18.33 1.01
CA GLY A 60 7.54 -19.07 1.68
C GLY A 60 6.19 -18.99 1.01
N TYR A 61 5.24 -19.62 1.66
CA TYR A 61 3.84 -19.71 1.24
C TYR A 61 3.20 -18.36 0.87
N ILE A 62 3.53 -17.29 1.60
CA ILE A 62 3.00 -15.94 1.35
C ILE A 62 3.48 -15.40 0.00
N SER A 63 4.77 -15.56 -0.31
CA SER A 63 5.34 -15.14 -1.59
C SER A 63 4.64 -15.81 -2.77
N ILE A 64 4.44 -17.12 -2.71
CA ILE A 64 3.76 -17.90 -3.75
C ILE A 64 2.34 -17.36 -3.98
N ASN A 65 1.60 -17.06 -2.91
CA ASN A 65 0.22 -16.62 -3.04
C ASN A 65 0.06 -15.18 -3.57
N TRP A 66 0.98 -14.28 -3.25
CA TRP A 66 0.83 -12.88 -3.62
C TRP A 66 1.61 -12.51 -4.88
N VAL A 67 2.89 -12.86 -4.96
CA VAL A 67 3.74 -12.49 -6.09
C VAL A 67 3.36 -13.27 -7.34
N ASP A 68 3.18 -14.58 -7.22
CA ASP A 68 2.80 -15.42 -8.37
C ASP A 68 1.41 -15.09 -8.88
N ARG A 69 0.49 -14.68 -8.00
CA ARG A 69 -0.83 -14.23 -8.43
C ARG A 69 -0.79 -12.90 -9.18
N ALA A 70 0.14 -12.02 -8.88
CA ALA A 70 0.29 -10.77 -9.65
C ALA A 70 0.57 -11.05 -11.14
N ASP A 71 1.23 -12.16 -11.45
CA ASP A 71 1.49 -12.58 -12.83
C ASP A 71 0.28 -13.25 -13.52
N THR A 72 -0.72 -13.69 -12.75
CA THR A 72 -1.82 -14.52 -13.25
C THR A 72 -3.21 -13.90 -13.07
N THR A 73 -3.32 -12.79 -12.37
CA THR A 73 -4.60 -12.12 -12.10
C THR A 73 -4.54 -10.65 -12.51
N GLU A 74 -5.71 -10.08 -12.86
CA GLU A 74 -5.80 -8.69 -13.29
C GLU A 74 -5.95 -7.70 -12.12
N TRP A 75 -6.28 -8.19 -10.94
CA TRP A 75 -6.57 -7.34 -9.76
C TRP A 75 -5.37 -7.12 -8.84
N ILE A 76 -4.23 -7.76 -9.10
CA ILE A 76 -2.94 -7.50 -8.44
C ILE A 76 -1.94 -7.07 -9.51
N THR A 77 -1.27 -5.95 -9.29
CA THR A 77 -0.28 -5.41 -10.21
C THR A 77 1.05 -5.18 -9.47
N LEU A 78 2.14 -5.59 -10.10
CA LEU A 78 3.48 -5.21 -9.68
C LEU A 78 3.74 -3.77 -10.12
N ALA A 79 3.92 -2.86 -9.16
CA ALA A 79 4.10 -1.44 -9.45
C ALA A 79 5.45 -1.13 -10.12
N GLY A 80 6.41 -2.04 -10.03
CA GLY A 80 7.76 -1.83 -10.51
C GLY A 80 8.56 -0.89 -9.59
N ASP A 81 9.71 -0.45 -10.10
CA ASP A 81 10.58 0.47 -9.37
C ASP A 81 9.98 1.88 -9.32
N VAL A 82 10.28 2.60 -8.25
CA VAL A 82 9.89 4.00 -8.12
C VAL A 82 10.52 4.82 -9.26
N GLN A 83 9.67 5.53 -10.00
CA GLN A 83 10.11 6.53 -10.97
C GLN A 83 10.19 7.88 -10.27
N PRO A 84 11.36 8.35 -9.86
CA PRO A 84 11.49 9.47 -8.93
C PRO A 84 11.00 10.80 -9.47
N GLY A 85 10.92 10.95 -10.78
CA GLY A 85 10.47 12.18 -11.45
C GLY A 85 8.96 12.33 -11.59
N VAL A 86 8.17 11.29 -11.34
CA VAL A 86 6.71 11.33 -11.49
C VAL A 86 6.09 12.21 -10.41
N ARG A 87 5.17 13.05 -10.80
CA ARG A 87 4.37 13.91 -9.91
C ARG A 87 3.00 14.22 -10.52
N VAL A 88 2.09 14.69 -9.70
CA VAL A 88 0.78 15.21 -10.14
C VAL A 88 0.83 16.73 -10.07
N HIS A 89 0.62 17.40 -11.19
CA HIS A 89 0.68 18.87 -11.31
C HIS A 89 1.92 19.46 -10.62
N ASP A 90 1.73 20.35 -9.65
CA ASP A 90 2.81 21.02 -8.92
C ASP A 90 3.18 20.32 -7.60
N GLY A 91 2.66 19.11 -7.38
CA GLY A 91 2.96 18.32 -6.19
C GLY A 91 4.41 17.87 -6.13
N PRO A 92 4.88 17.43 -4.96
CA PRO A 92 6.22 16.82 -4.83
C PRO A 92 6.36 15.61 -5.74
N ARG A 93 7.56 15.38 -6.23
CA ARG A 93 7.89 14.19 -7.03
C ARG A 93 7.93 12.94 -6.14
N ALA A 94 7.69 11.80 -6.75
CA ALA A 94 7.74 10.52 -6.03
C ALA A 94 9.06 10.32 -5.26
N GLY A 95 10.20 10.65 -5.87
CA GLY A 95 11.51 10.59 -5.22
C GLY A 95 11.64 11.53 -4.02
N GLU A 96 11.09 12.73 -4.09
CA GLU A 96 11.09 13.69 -2.97
C GLU A 96 10.25 13.18 -1.80
N VAL A 97 9.07 12.63 -2.09
CA VAL A 97 8.21 12.02 -1.06
C VAL A 97 8.92 10.85 -0.39
N MET A 98 9.53 9.98 -1.20
CA MET A 98 10.30 8.84 -0.70
C MET A 98 11.44 9.25 0.24
N ASP A 99 12.23 10.23 -0.17
CA ASP A 99 13.37 10.72 0.62
C ASP A 99 12.92 11.36 1.94
N LEU A 100 11.88 12.19 1.92
CA LEU A 100 11.35 12.83 3.13
C LEU A 100 10.77 11.80 4.11
N VAL A 101 10.05 10.81 3.63
CA VAL A 101 9.51 9.72 4.47
C VAL A 101 10.66 8.91 5.06
N HIS A 102 11.66 8.60 4.26
CA HIS A 102 12.83 7.84 4.70
C HIS A 102 13.61 8.55 5.82
N GLU A 103 13.86 9.83 5.67
CA GLU A 103 14.52 10.65 6.70
C GLU A 103 13.70 10.71 8.00
N ARG A 104 12.38 10.89 7.90
CA ARG A 104 11.50 10.91 9.08
C ARG A 104 11.45 9.56 9.78
N LEU A 105 11.36 8.49 9.02
CA LEU A 105 11.33 7.14 9.58
C LEU A 105 12.63 6.83 10.31
N ALA A 106 13.77 7.16 9.72
CA ALA A 106 15.07 7.01 10.35
C ALA A 106 15.17 7.78 11.68
N ALA A 107 14.62 9.00 11.72
CA ALA A 107 14.57 9.80 12.94
C ALA A 107 13.70 9.16 14.01
N PHE A 108 12.52 8.65 13.67
CA PHE A 108 11.65 7.96 14.63
C PHE A 108 12.26 6.67 15.17
N GLU A 109 12.99 5.95 14.35
CA GLU A 109 13.67 4.70 14.74
C GLU A 109 15.05 4.92 15.34
N GLN A 110 15.52 6.16 15.38
CA GLN A 110 16.85 6.53 15.89
C GLN A 110 17.97 5.75 15.19
N THR A 111 17.84 5.58 13.88
CA THR A 111 18.74 4.83 13.02
C THR A 111 19.29 5.75 11.93
N ASP A 112 20.51 5.47 11.47
CA ASP A 112 21.08 6.16 10.32
C ASP A 112 20.21 5.86 9.07
N PRO A 113 19.83 6.89 8.29
CA PRO A 113 19.06 6.66 7.06
C PRO A 113 19.71 5.66 6.09
N ASP A 114 21.05 5.61 6.03
CA ASP A 114 21.78 4.69 5.15
C ASP A 114 21.68 3.22 5.60
N GLU A 115 21.34 2.97 6.86
CA GLU A 115 21.16 1.64 7.42
C GLU A 115 19.71 1.13 7.35
N LEU A 116 18.77 2.02 7.05
CA LEU A 116 17.35 1.71 7.00
C LEU A 116 16.94 1.23 5.60
N ARG A 117 16.16 0.17 5.54
CA ARG A 117 15.54 -0.27 4.28
C ARG A 117 14.55 0.76 3.77
N LYS A 118 14.50 0.92 2.44
CA LYS A 118 13.62 1.90 1.78
C LYS A 118 12.21 1.38 1.47
N THR A 119 11.89 0.14 1.80
CA THR A 119 10.62 -0.50 1.46
C THR A 119 9.41 0.32 1.92
N ASP A 120 9.39 0.74 3.18
CA ASP A 120 8.30 1.54 3.72
C ASP A 120 8.21 2.93 3.07
N SER A 121 9.34 3.50 2.70
CA SER A 121 9.42 4.81 2.04
C SER A 121 8.97 4.76 0.58
N GLU A 122 9.07 3.62 -0.07
CA GLU A 122 8.57 3.40 -1.44
C GLU A 122 7.04 3.44 -1.52
N LEU A 123 6.33 3.03 -0.47
CA LEU A 123 4.88 2.89 -0.52
C LEU A 123 4.17 4.20 -0.87
N PRO A 124 4.45 5.34 -0.21
CA PRO A 124 3.85 6.61 -0.62
C PRO A 124 4.35 7.11 -1.98
N ALA A 125 5.59 6.80 -2.36
CA ALA A 125 6.10 7.12 -3.70
C ALA A 125 5.36 6.36 -4.80
N VAL A 126 5.03 5.10 -4.58
CA VAL A 126 4.14 4.33 -5.47
C VAL A 126 2.76 4.99 -5.54
N GLY A 127 2.23 5.49 -4.43
CA GLY A 127 0.99 6.27 -4.41
C GLY A 127 1.05 7.48 -5.33
N VAL A 128 2.13 8.26 -5.30
CA VAL A 128 2.35 9.39 -6.21
C VAL A 128 2.39 8.93 -7.67
N MET A 129 3.11 7.85 -7.95
CA MET A 129 3.18 7.28 -9.30
C MET A 129 1.79 6.88 -9.82
N LEU A 130 0.98 6.23 -9.01
CA LEU A 130 -0.36 5.80 -9.37
C LEU A 130 -1.28 7.00 -9.64
N LEU A 131 -1.22 8.03 -8.82
CA LEU A 131 -1.99 9.27 -9.06
C LEU A 131 -1.55 9.97 -10.35
N GLY A 132 -0.28 9.91 -10.69
CA GLY A 132 0.28 10.58 -11.87
C GLY A 132 0.13 9.81 -13.18
N SER A 133 0.01 8.49 -13.13
CA SER A 133 0.05 7.62 -14.31
C SER A 133 -1.20 6.78 -14.55
N THR A 134 -2.16 6.81 -13.64
CA THR A 134 -3.43 6.06 -13.74
C THR A 134 -4.62 6.99 -13.54
N SER A 135 -5.82 6.43 -13.68
CA SER A 135 -7.07 7.15 -13.45
C SER A 135 -7.54 7.16 -11.97
N HIS A 136 -6.75 6.59 -11.06
CA HIS A 136 -7.11 6.61 -9.63
C HIS A 136 -7.04 8.03 -9.06
N ASP A 137 -8.08 8.42 -8.36
CA ASP A 137 -8.17 9.74 -7.70
C ASP A 137 -7.53 9.75 -6.31
N SER A 138 -7.43 8.60 -5.69
CA SER A 138 -6.83 8.39 -4.37
C SER A 138 -6.21 7.02 -4.23
N VAL A 139 -5.26 6.90 -3.32
CA VAL A 139 -4.51 5.68 -3.04
C VAL A 139 -4.49 5.44 -1.54
N GLY A 140 -4.78 4.21 -1.13
CA GLY A 140 -4.62 3.76 0.25
C GLY A 140 -3.37 2.91 0.40
N ILE A 141 -2.71 3.01 1.54
CA ILE A 141 -1.57 2.17 1.90
C ILE A 141 -1.99 1.33 3.11
N LEU A 142 -2.02 0.01 2.94
CA LEU A 142 -2.36 -0.93 4.01
C LEU A 142 -1.09 -1.37 4.73
N MET A 143 -0.93 -0.95 5.98
CA MET A 143 0.23 -1.28 6.80
C MET A 143 -0.10 -1.32 8.29
N ASP A 144 0.79 -1.93 9.07
CA ASP A 144 0.72 -2.03 10.52
C ASP A 144 2.07 -1.69 11.16
N ASP A 145 2.61 -0.54 10.81
CA ASP A 145 3.83 0.00 11.41
C ASP A 145 3.60 1.46 11.81
N ARG A 146 3.57 1.72 13.11
CA ARG A 146 3.27 3.06 13.65
C ARG A 146 4.30 4.11 13.25
N ASN A 147 5.57 3.76 13.22
CA ASN A 147 6.62 4.71 12.83
C ASN A 147 6.51 5.06 11.35
N ALA A 148 6.31 4.05 10.51
CA ALA A 148 6.10 4.26 9.08
C ALA A 148 4.82 5.06 8.82
N GLU A 149 3.70 4.73 9.47
CA GLU A 149 2.45 5.48 9.36
C GLU A 149 2.64 6.96 9.73
N ARG A 150 3.31 7.23 10.85
CA ARG A 150 3.59 8.61 11.30
C ARG A 150 4.50 9.36 10.33
N ALA A 151 5.51 8.67 9.80
CA ALA A 151 6.43 9.27 8.82
C ALA A 151 5.72 9.62 7.53
N ILE A 152 4.92 8.70 7.00
CA ILE A 152 4.13 8.89 5.77
C ILE A 152 3.10 10.01 5.97
N SER A 153 2.26 9.90 7.00
CA SER A 153 1.22 10.89 7.28
C SER A 153 1.80 12.28 7.49
N GLY A 154 2.92 12.39 8.17
CA GLY A 154 3.58 13.67 8.41
C GLY A 154 4.15 14.34 7.14
N VAL A 155 4.51 13.56 6.13
CA VAL A 155 4.94 14.09 4.82
C VAL A 155 3.75 14.43 3.93
N ILE A 156 2.71 13.58 3.95
CA ILE A 156 1.53 13.77 3.11
C ILE A 156 0.63 14.91 3.60
N GLU A 157 0.43 15.04 4.91
CA GLU A 157 -0.30 16.16 5.51
C GLU A 157 0.34 17.51 5.11
N ASN A 158 -0.48 18.47 4.74
CA ASN A 158 -0.05 19.78 4.22
C ASN A 158 0.72 19.71 2.88
N SER A 159 0.79 18.54 2.23
CA SER A 159 1.29 18.45 0.87
C SER A 159 0.14 18.49 -0.15
N TYR A 160 0.49 18.56 -1.42
CA TYR A 160 -0.47 18.45 -2.52
C TYR A 160 -1.31 17.15 -2.47
N TYR A 161 -0.75 16.08 -1.87
CA TYR A 161 -1.37 14.75 -1.82
C TYR A 161 -2.24 14.51 -0.57
N GLU A 162 -2.43 15.53 0.28
CA GLU A 162 -3.33 15.42 1.42
C GLU A 162 -4.74 15.01 0.99
N GLY A 163 -5.30 13.99 1.64
CA GLY A 163 -6.59 13.42 1.27
C GLY A 163 -6.57 12.50 0.05
N ARG A 164 -5.49 12.47 -0.72
CA ARG A 164 -5.32 11.62 -1.91
C ARG A 164 -4.49 10.37 -1.65
N ILE A 165 -3.53 10.46 -0.74
CA ILE A 165 -2.73 9.33 -0.26
C ILE A 165 -2.97 9.22 1.23
N ARG A 166 -3.41 8.06 1.71
CA ARG A 166 -3.64 7.84 3.14
C ARG A 166 -3.20 6.45 3.55
N VAL A 167 -2.71 6.37 4.77
CA VAL A 167 -2.42 5.09 5.42
C VAL A 167 -3.72 4.56 6.03
N ILE A 168 -3.98 3.29 5.83
CA ILE A 168 -5.15 2.59 6.35
C ILE A 168 -4.66 1.49 7.29
N ASP A 169 -5.14 1.52 8.52
CA ASP A 169 -4.83 0.49 9.50
C ASP A 169 -5.40 -0.86 9.08
N ILE A 170 -4.56 -1.88 9.13
CA ILE A 170 -4.87 -3.25 8.69
C ILE A 170 -6.09 -3.80 9.43
N TRP A 171 -6.11 -3.67 10.74
CA TRP A 171 -7.16 -4.25 11.58
C TRP A 171 -8.51 -3.59 11.34
N THR A 172 -8.52 -2.26 11.22
CA THR A 172 -9.71 -1.48 10.88
C THR A 172 -10.25 -1.89 9.51
N ALA A 173 -9.37 -2.06 8.53
CA ALA A 173 -9.77 -2.48 7.19
C ALA A 173 -10.37 -3.89 7.19
N LEU A 174 -9.71 -4.86 7.82
CA LEU A 174 -10.20 -6.24 7.86
C LEU A 174 -11.52 -6.36 8.63
N GLU A 175 -11.66 -5.68 9.75
CA GLU A 175 -12.91 -5.65 10.53
C GLU A 175 -14.07 -5.09 9.71
N TYR A 176 -13.84 -4.01 8.99
CA TYR A 176 -14.85 -3.45 8.10
C TYR A 176 -15.25 -4.44 6.99
N MET A 177 -14.28 -5.03 6.30
CA MET A 177 -14.52 -5.98 5.21
C MET A 177 -15.27 -7.23 5.70
N GLU A 178 -14.92 -7.72 6.88
CA GLU A 178 -15.62 -8.85 7.52
C GLU A 178 -17.09 -8.50 7.80
N SER A 179 -17.35 -7.28 8.26
CA SER A 179 -18.72 -6.83 8.55
C SER A 179 -19.61 -6.75 7.30
N GLN A 180 -19.02 -6.59 6.12
CA GLN A 180 -19.75 -6.54 4.85
C GLN A 180 -20.13 -7.92 4.30
N ASN A 181 -19.44 -8.96 4.75
CA ASN A 181 -19.66 -10.35 4.32
C ASN A 181 -20.67 -11.10 5.20
N GLY A 182 -21.15 -10.45 6.24
CA GLY A 182 -22.12 -11.02 7.19
C GLY A 182 -23.56 -10.94 6.76
#